data_ca398703f1d2995f6d9cc90c65776e84
#
_entry.id   ca398703f1d2995f6d9cc90c65776e84
#
_cell.length_a   1.000
_cell.length_b   1.000
_cell.length_c   1.000
_cell.angle_alpha   90.00
_cell.angle_beta   90.00
_cell.angle_gamma   90.00
#
_symmetry.space_group_name_H-M   'P 1'
#
loop_
_entity.id
_entity.type
_entity.pdbx_description
1 polymer ?
#
loop_
_entity_poly.entity_id
_entity_poly.type
_entity_poly.pdbx_seq_one_letter_code
_entity_poly.pdbx_strand_id
1 'polypeptide(L)'
;MEKKWWQSSVVYQIYPRSFADSNGDGMGDIPGITGKIEYLKKLGVNVLWICPIYQSPQDDNGYDISDYRTVYPEFGTMEDMKILIQKCQDNDIKIIMDLVVNHTSDEHPWFIEAKKSLDNPYRDYYIWRKGEDGQPPNDLMSNFGGSAWLSLIHI
;
A
#
# COMPACT_ATOMS: atom_id res chain seq x y z
N MET A 1 28.27 21.05 -9.65
CA MET A 1 27.22 20.62 -8.72
C MET A 1 27.45 19.12 -8.42
N GLU A 2 27.47 18.77 -7.16
CA GLU A 2 27.61 17.37 -6.74
C GLU A 2 26.37 16.58 -7.11
N LYS A 3 26.51 15.42 -7.77
CA LYS A 3 25.38 14.57 -8.15
C LYS A 3 24.71 14.02 -6.90
N LYS A 4 23.39 14.17 -6.79
CA LYS A 4 22.59 13.52 -5.73
C LYS A 4 22.52 12.02 -6.00
N TRP A 5 22.53 11.19 -4.96
CA TRP A 5 22.59 9.72 -5.06
C TRP A 5 21.50 9.13 -5.98
N TRP A 6 20.30 9.70 -5.95
CA TRP A 6 19.15 9.23 -6.75
C TRP A 6 19.26 9.52 -8.25
N GLN A 7 20.12 10.47 -8.68
CA GLN A 7 20.27 10.83 -10.10
C GLN A 7 20.97 9.75 -10.95
N SER A 8 21.64 8.80 -10.28
CA SER A 8 22.31 7.66 -10.92
C SER A 8 21.77 6.31 -10.45
N SER A 9 20.68 6.30 -9.72
CA SER A 9 20.09 5.08 -9.18
C SER A 9 19.25 4.35 -10.22
N VAL A 10 19.35 3.01 -10.18
CA VAL A 10 18.45 2.10 -10.88
C VAL A 10 17.40 1.63 -9.88
N VAL A 11 16.16 2.06 -10.08
CA VAL A 11 15.02 1.70 -9.24
C VAL A 11 14.30 0.51 -9.86
N TYR A 12 14.08 -0.52 -9.08
CA TYR A 12 13.28 -1.69 -9.47
C TYR A 12 12.00 -1.75 -8.64
N GLN A 13 10.85 -1.60 -9.30
CA GLN A 13 9.55 -1.69 -8.65
C GLN A 13 9.18 -3.16 -8.44
N ILE A 14 8.71 -3.48 -7.23
CA ILE A 14 8.25 -4.81 -6.85
C ILE A 14 6.78 -4.73 -6.43
N TYR A 15 5.95 -5.50 -7.11
CA TYR A 15 4.61 -5.84 -6.64
C TYR A 15 4.71 -7.17 -5.89
N PRO A 16 4.58 -7.18 -4.54
CA PRO A 16 4.90 -8.35 -3.71
C PRO A 16 4.17 -9.61 -4.17
N ARG A 17 2.86 -9.52 -4.36
CA ARG A 17 1.98 -10.64 -4.74
C ARG A 17 2.47 -11.48 -5.92
N SER A 18 3.14 -10.88 -6.90
CA SER A 18 3.52 -11.55 -8.15
C SER A 18 5.03 -11.71 -8.36
N PHE A 19 5.88 -11.26 -7.42
CA PHE A 19 7.32 -11.21 -7.65
C PHE A 19 8.03 -12.53 -7.34
N ALA A 20 7.89 -13.06 -6.13
CA ALA A 20 8.52 -14.31 -5.73
C ALA A 20 7.76 -14.93 -4.56
N ASP A 21 7.31 -16.15 -4.75
CA ASP A 21 6.64 -16.99 -3.76
C ASP A 21 7.71 -17.83 -3.05
N SER A 22 7.81 -17.72 -1.72
CA SER A 22 8.80 -18.44 -0.92
C SER A 22 8.29 -19.74 -0.31
N ASN A 23 6.96 -19.87 -0.17
CA ASN A 23 6.31 -20.96 0.55
C ASN A 23 5.52 -21.93 -0.36
N GLY A 24 5.32 -21.57 -1.64
CA GLY A 24 4.67 -22.41 -2.66
C GLY A 24 3.13 -22.33 -2.63
N ASP A 25 2.55 -21.27 -2.06
CA ASP A 25 1.10 -21.10 -2.00
C ASP A 25 0.51 -20.40 -3.24
N GLY A 26 1.37 -19.96 -4.17
CA GLY A 26 0.99 -19.26 -5.40
C GLY A 26 0.98 -17.75 -5.27
N MET A 27 1.31 -17.20 -4.10
CA MET A 27 1.39 -15.78 -3.83
C MET A 27 2.83 -15.37 -3.48
N GLY A 28 3.29 -14.29 -4.10
CA GLY A 28 4.59 -13.72 -3.75
C GLY A 28 4.56 -13.04 -2.38
N ASP A 29 5.70 -13.08 -1.69
CA ASP A 29 5.82 -12.65 -0.30
C ASP A 29 7.14 -11.91 -0.01
N ILE A 30 7.28 -11.33 1.18
CA ILE A 30 8.47 -10.59 1.62
C ILE A 30 9.69 -11.51 1.75
N PRO A 31 9.59 -12.75 2.30
CA PRO A 31 10.69 -13.70 2.26
C PRO A 31 11.16 -14.04 0.85
N GLY A 32 10.26 -14.16 -0.11
CA GLY A 32 10.58 -14.34 -1.53
C GLY A 32 11.37 -13.17 -2.10
N ILE A 33 10.96 -11.93 -1.80
CA ILE A 33 11.73 -10.73 -2.16
C ILE A 33 13.12 -10.80 -1.55
N THR A 34 13.22 -11.13 -0.26
CA THR A 34 14.48 -11.25 0.48
C THR A 34 15.43 -12.27 -0.17
N GLY A 35 14.87 -13.39 -0.65
CA GLY A 35 15.63 -14.42 -1.36
C GLY A 35 16.19 -13.98 -2.72
N LYS A 36 15.65 -12.89 -3.29
CA LYS A 36 16.07 -12.36 -4.61
C LYS A 36 17.03 -11.17 -4.55
N ILE A 37 17.43 -10.71 -3.37
CA ILE A 37 18.30 -9.53 -3.21
C ILE A 37 19.63 -9.69 -3.95
N GLU A 38 20.28 -10.85 -3.86
CA GLU A 38 21.54 -11.12 -4.58
C GLU A 38 21.37 -11.08 -6.11
N TYR A 39 20.24 -11.56 -6.61
CA TYR A 39 19.90 -11.47 -8.03
C TYR A 39 19.73 -10.00 -8.46
N LEU A 40 18.96 -9.23 -7.70
CA LEU A 40 18.71 -7.81 -7.98
C LEU A 40 20.00 -6.98 -7.93
N LYS A 41 20.88 -7.27 -6.97
CA LYS A 41 22.22 -6.66 -6.91
C LYS A 41 23.05 -6.96 -8.15
N LYS A 42 23.10 -8.22 -8.61
CA LYS A 42 23.79 -8.62 -9.84
C LYS A 42 23.22 -7.96 -11.09
N LEU A 43 21.92 -7.67 -11.10
CA LEU A 43 21.24 -6.94 -12.17
C LEU A 43 21.61 -5.45 -12.18
N GLY A 44 22.25 -4.94 -11.13
CA GLY A 44 22.65 -3.54 -11.02
C GLY A 44 21.59 -2.65 -10.34
N VAL A 45 20.57 -3.24 -9.72
CA VAL A 45 19.57 -2.52 -8.94
C VAL A 45 20.18 -2.02 -7.64
N ASN A 46 19.94 -0.77 -7.31
CA ASN A 46 20.40 -0.16 -6.05
C ASN A 46 19.28 0.54 -5.26
N VAL A 47 18.05 0.50 -5.79
CA VAL A 47 16.85 0.93 -5.06
C VAL A 47 15.70 -0.03 -5.37
N LEU A 48 15.05 -0.55 -4.35
CA LEU A 48 13.78 -1.26 -4.46
C LEU A 48 12.63 -0.31 -4.13
N TRP A 49 11.67 -0.23 -5.02
CA TRP A 49 10.37 0.38 -4.75
C TRP A 49 9.35 -0.74 -4.52
N ILE A 50 8.90 -0.88 -3.27
CA ILE A 50 7.97 -1.93 -2.87
C ILE A 50 6.55 -1.32 -2.85
N CYS A 51 5.66 -1.88 -3.68
CA CYS A 51 4.23 -1.57 -3.64
C CYS A 51 3.62 -1.93 -2.28
N PRO A 52 2.42 -1.44 -1.94
CA PRO A 52 1.88 -1.56 -0.59
C PRO A 52 1.90 -2.98 -0.03
N ILE A 53 2.43 -3.12 1.18
CA ILE A 53 2.47 -4.39 1.94
C ILE A 53 1.61 -4.32 3.20
N TYR A 54 0.90 -3.21 3.39
CA TYR A 54 0.12 -2.96 4.60
C TYR A 54 -1.13 -3.84 4.67
N GLN A 55 -1.72 -3.95 5.88
CA GLN A 55 -3.01 -4.60 6.05
C GLN A 55 -4.07 -3.92 5.19
N SER A 56 -4.76 -4.71 4.38
CA SER A 56 -5.75 -4.25 3.39
C SER A 56 -6.75 -5.36 3.10
N PRO A 57 -8.03 -5.08 2.83
CA PRO A 57 -8.97 -6.06 2.26
C PRO A 57 -8.63 -6.48 0.84
N GLN A 58 -7.69 -5.78 0.16
CA GLN A 58 -7.19 -6.08 -1.18
C GLN A 58 -8.21 -5.83 -2.31
N ASP A 59 -9.21 -4.99 -2.09
CA ASP A 59 -10.18 -4.58 -3.11
C ASP A 59 -9.53 -3.73 -4.20
N ASP A 60 -8.47 -2.99 -3.85
CA ASP A 60 -7.63 -2.22 -4.78
C ASP A 60 -6.15 -2.66 -4.71
N ASN A 61 -5.92 -3.98 -4.68
CA ASN A 61 -4.57 -4.57 -4.74
C ASN A 61 -3.60 -4.02 -3.68
N GLY A 62 -4.10 -3.67 -2.49
CA GLY A 62 -3.31 -3.17 -1.37
C GLY A 62 -3.28 -1.65 -1.24
N TYR A 63 -3.85 -0.90 -2.21
CA TYR A 63 -3.96 0.56 -2.11
C TYR A 63 -5.14 1.03 -1.26
N ASP A 64 -5.97 0.11 -0.77
CA ASP A 64 -7.08 0.28 0.16
C ASP A 64 -6.66 -0.15 1.58
N ILE A 65 -5.83 0.68 2.22
CA ILE A 65 -5.16 0.32 3.47
C ILE A 65 -6.12 0.44 4.66
N SER A 66 -6.27 -0.65 5.41
CA SER A 66 -7.05 -0.71 6.65
C SER A 66 -6.21 -0.56 7.93
N ASP A 67 -4.91 -0.88 7.89
CA ASP A 67 -3.95 -0.58 8.96
C ASP A 67 -2.54 -0.32 8.38
N TYR A 68 -2.05 0.91 8.57
CA TYR A 68 -0.72 1.35 8.11
C TYR A 68 0.45 0.82 8.97
N ARG A 69 0.19 0.11 10.07
CA ARG A 69 1.19 -0.30 11.05
C ARG A 69 1.50 -1.79 11.00
N THR A 70 0.72 -2.56 10.24
CA THR A 70 0.87 -4.01 10.12
C THR A 70 1.12 -4.41 8.68
N VAL A 71 1.82 -5.54 8.52
CA VAL A 71 2.02 -6.17 7.22
C VAL A 71 0.81 -7.06 6.93
N TYR A 72 0.36 -7.08 5.67
CA TYR A 72 -0.68 -8.00 5.21
C TYR A 72 -0.20 -9.45 5.42
N PRO A 73 -0.97 -10.30 6.12
CA PRO A 73 -0.48 -11.61 6.58
C PRO A 73 0.00 -12.54 5.46
N GLU A 74 -0.61 -12.48 4.28
CA GLU A 74 -0.20 -13.29 3.13
C GLU A 74 1.15 -12.85 2.54
N PHE A 75 1.59 -11.61 2.80
CA PHE A 75 2.91 -11.13 2.38
C PHE A 75 4.00 -11.43 3.42
N GLY A 76 3.63 -11.83 4.63
CA GLY A 76 4.55 -12.13 5.71
C GLY A 76 4.30 -11.31 6.97
N THR A 77 5.35 -11.11 7.74
CA THR A 77 5.32 -10.48 9.05
C THR A 77 6.14 -9.19 9.09
N MET A 78 5.99 -8.42 10.18
CA MET A 78 6.88 -7.28 10.45
C MET A 78 8.35 -7.72 10.65
N GLU A 79 8.58 -8.94 11.13
CA GLU A 79 9.93 -9.48 11.26
C GLU A 79 10.55 -9.78 9.88
N ASP A 80 9.76 -10.35 8.96
CA ASP A 80 10.23 -10.55 7.57
C ASP A 80 10.61 -9.23 6.90
N MET A 81 9.84 -8.17 7.17
CA MET A 81 10.17 -6.83 6.66
C MET A 81 11.47 -6.29 7.25
N LYS A 82 11.75 -6.50 8.54
CA LYS A 82 13.03 -6.12 9.16
C LYS A 82 14.19 -6.89 8.55
N ILE A 83 14.02 -8.19 8.31
CA ILE A 83 15.03 -9.04 7.64
C ILE A 83 15.30 -8.53 6.22
N LEU A 84 14.26 -8.18 5.46
CA LEU A 84 14.42 -7.60 4.13
C LEU A 84 15.20 -6.28 4.18
N ILE A 85 14.85 -5.38 5.10
CA ILE A 85 15.56 -4.09 5.28
C ILE A 85 17.05 -4.35 5.57
N GLN A 86 17.36 -5.24 6.51
CA GLN A 86 18.73 -5.57 6.85
C GLN A 86 19.49 -6.16 5.66
N LYS A 87 18.86 -7.10 4.95
CA LYS A 87 19.47 -7.72 3.75
C LYS A 87 19.75 -6.70 2.64
N CYS A 88 18.83 -5.74 2.45
CA CYS A 88 19.05 -4.65 1.50
C CYS A 88 20.23 -3.76 1.92
N GLN A 89 20.30 -3.38 3.21
CA GLN A 89 21.41 -2.59 3.76
C GLN A 89 22.76 -3.27 3.56
N ASP A 90 22.85 -4.57 3.86
CA ASP A 90 24.06 -5.38 3.69
C ASP A 90 24.52 -5.47 2.22
N ASN A 91 23.62 -5.15 1.30
CA ASN A 91 23.85 -5.19 -0.15
C ASN A 91 23.92 -3.80 -0.81
N ASP A 92 23.94 -2.72 -0.04
CA ASP A 92 23.90 -1.33 -0.53
C ASP A 92 22.66 -1.01 -1.39
N ILE A 93 21.55 -1.69 -1.13
CA ILE A 93 20.25 -1.45 -1.78
C ILE A 93 19.37 -0.62 -0.85
N LYS A 94 18.84 0.49 -1.35
CA LYS A 94 17.87 1.33 -0.63
C LYS A 94 16.44 0.81 -0.87
N ILE A 95 15.56 1.08 0.08
CA ILE A 95 14.13 0.76 -0.05
C ILE A 95 13.33 2.07 -0.14
N ILE A 96 12.39 2.10 -1.07
CA ILE A 96 11.31 3.07 -1.16
C ILE A 96 10.01 2.29 -0.96
N MET A 97 9.12 2.80 -0.10
CA MET A 97 7.80 2.25 0.13
C MET A 97 6.73 3.21 -0.37
N ASP A 98 5.63 2.66 -0.86
CA ASP A 98 4.47 3.47 -1.20
C ASP A 98 3.89 4.16 0.05
N LEU A 99 3.58 5.43 -0.11
CA LEU A 99 2.92 6.24 0.90
C LEU A 99 1.50 6.57 0.44
N VAL A 100 0.56 5.71 0.73
CA VAL A 100 -0.86 5.86 0.35
C VAL A 100 -1.57 6.70 1.40
N VAL A 101 -1.50 8.03 1.29
CA VAL A 101 -2.06 8.99 2.26
C VAL A 101 -3.23 9.81 1.70
N ASN A 102 -3.65 9.53 0.48
CA ASN A 102 -4.79 10.21 -0.13
C ASN A 102 -6.13 9.74 0.45
N HIS A 103 -6.23 8.47 0.81
CA HIS A 103 -7.44 7.81 1.29
C HIS A 103 -7.10 6.65 2.22
N THR A 104 -8.12 6.07 2.85
CA THR A 104 -8.04 4.81 3.58
C THR A 104 -9.00 3.80 2.96
N SER A 105 -8.87 2.52 3.34
CA SER A 105 -9.95 1.56 3.18
C SER A 105 -11.19 1.97 4.01
N ASP A 106 -12.35 1.52 3.60
CA ASP A 106 -13.59 1.61 4.38
C ASP A 106 -13.58 0.69 5.62
N GLU A 107 -12.67 -0.26 5.65
CA GLU A 107 -12.38 -1.08 6.84
C GLU A 107 -11.40 -0.41 7.82
N HIS A 108 -10.85 0.76 7.48
CA HIS A 108 -9.96 1.47 8.40
C HIS A 108 -10.71 1.94 9.64
N PRO A 109 -10.17 1.77 10.86
CA PRO A 109 -10.83 2.16 12.11
C PRO A 109 -11.31 3.60 12.14
N TRP A 110 -10.56 4.53 11.56
CA TRP A 110 -10.99 5.94 11.47
C TRP A 110 -12.29 6.10 10.69
N PHE A 111 -12.44 5.40 9.56
CA PHE A 111 -13.65 5.48 8.76
C PHE A 111 -14.83 4.79 9.46
N ILE A 112 -14.59 3.61 10.06
CA ILE A 112 -15.61 2.88 10.83
C ILE A 112 -16.14 3.76 11.96
N GLU A 113 -15.26 4.43 12.70
CA GLU A 113 -15.66 5.36 13.76
C GLU A 113 -16.37 6.60 13.21
N ALA A 114 -15.84 7.21 12.15
CA ALA A 114 -16.40 8.41 11.51
C ALA A 114 -17.84 8.23 11.05
N LYS A 115 -18.26 7.01 10.69
CA LYS A 115 -19.64 6.69 10.28
C LYS A 115 -20.64 6.69 11.44
N LYS A 116 -20.19 6.54 12.69
CA LYS A 116 -21.07 6.27 13.85
C LYS A 116 -21.87 7.50 14.28
N SER A 117 -21.29 8.69 14.22
CA SER A 117 -22.00 9.92 14.60
C SER A 117 -21.38 11.17 13.95
N LEU A 118 -22.15 12.25 13.92
CA LEU A 118 -21.71 13.55 13.42
C LEU A 118 -20.64 14.20 14.34
N ASP A 119 -20.67 13.86 15.63
CA ASP A 119 -19.74 14.40 16.65
C ASP A 119 -18.49 13.54 16.84
N ASN A 120 -18.29 12.52 16.00
CA ASN A 120 -17.13 11.63 16.12
C ASN A 120 -15.84 12.40 15.79
N PRO A 121 -14.76 12.27 16.58
CA PRO A 121 -13.50 12.97 16.35
C PRO A 121 -12.82 12.67 15.00
N TYR A 122 -13.16 11.57 14.35
CA TYR A 122 -12.69 11.21 13.01
C TYR A 122 -13.60 11.70 11.89
N ARG A 123 -14.74 12.35 12.22
CA ARG A 123 -15.72 12.75 11.22
C ARG A 123 -15.11 13.63 10.13
N ASP A 124 -14.33 14.61 10.52
CA ASP A 124 -13.72 15.59 9.61
C ASP A 124 -12.48 15.06 8.86
N TYR A 125 -12.11 13.80 9.07
CA TYR A 125 -11.07 13.14 8.27
C TYR A 125 -11.55 12.78 6.86
N TYR A 126 -12.87 12.76 6.66
CA TYR A 126 -13.51 12.36 5.41
C TYR A 126 -14.50 13.43 4.94
N ILE A 127 -14.73 13.47 3.63
CA ILE A 127 -15.68 14.39 3.03
C ILE A 127 -17.07 13.74 3.02
N TRP A 128 -18.02 14.39 3.71
CA TRP A 128 -19.39 13.95 3.80
C TRP A 128 -20.31 14.91 3.06
N ARG A 129 -21.26 14.38 2.30
CA ARG A 129 -22.31 15.14 1.63
C ARG A 129 -23.65 14.45 1.83
N LYS A 130 -24.68 15.23 2.10
CA LYS A 130 -26.03 14.72 2.18
C LYS A 130 -26.54 14.51 0.76
N GLY A 131 -27.03 13.30 0.47
CA GLY A 131 -27.79 13.02 -0.74
C GLY A 131 -29.27 13.46 -0.61
N GLU A 132 -30.02 13.39 -1.69
CA GLU A 132 -31.47 13.67 -1.75
C GLU A 132 -32.21 12.39 -2.14
N ASP A 133 -33.31 12.10 -1.47
CA ASP A 133 -34.20 10.95 -1.72
C ASP A 133 -33.49 9.60 -1.82
N GLY A 134 -32.43 9.41 -1.02
CA GLY A 134 -31.64 8.19 -1.01
C GLY A 134 -30.67 8.06 -2.20
N GLN A 135 -30.56 9.09 -3.02
CA GLN A 135 -29.61 9.17 -4.11
C GLN A 135 -28.31 9.88 -3.68
N PRO A 136 -27.17 9.61 -4.37
CA PRO A 136 -25.94 10.36 -4.17
C PRO A 136 -26.15 11.87 -4.37
N PRO A 137 -25.29 12.72 -3.75
CA PRO A 137 -25.43 14.19 -3.85
C PRO A 137 -25.18 14.76 -5.26
N ASN A 138 -24.62 13.95 -6.15
CA ASN A 138 -24.45 14.24 -7.58
C ASN A 138 -24.16 12.95 -8.36
N ASP A 139 -24.00 13.05 -9.66
CA ASP A 139 -23.75 11.98 -10.61
C ASP A 139 -22.25 11.69 -10.86
N LEU A 140 -21.36 12.16 -9.98
CA LEU A 140 -19.93 11.90 -10.09
C LEU A 140 -19.64 10.41 -10.06
N MET A 141 -18.91 9.94 -11.08
CA MET A 141 -18.58 8.52 -11.25
C MET A 141 -17.21 8.19 -10.65
N SER A 142 -17.12 7.02 -10.04
CA SER A 142 -15.87 6.42 -9.61
C SER A 142 -15.07 5.87 -10.81
N ASN A 143 -13.75 5.90 -10.71
CA ASN A 143 -12.87 5.24 -11.69
C ASN A 143 -13.06 3.71 -11.73
N PHE A 144 -13.60 3.11 -10.69
CA PHE A 144 -13.92 1.67 -10.60
C PHE A 144 -15.35 1.34 -11.05
N GLY A 145 -16.09 2.32 -11.55
CA GLY A 145 -17.51 2.19 -11.92
C GLY A 145 -18.44 2.53 -10.76
N GLY A 146 -19.69 2.89 -11.10
CA GLY A 146 -20.67 3.33 -10.13
C GLY A 146 -20.42 4.75 -9.59
N SER A 147 -21.19 5.13 -8.56
CA SER A 147 -21.08 6.46 -7.95
C SER A 147 -19.77 6.63 -7.18
N ALA A 148 -19.12 7.79 -7.32
CA ALA A 148 -17.97 8.16 -6.51
C ALA A 148 -18.29 8.26 -5.01
N TRP A 149 -19.56 8.47 -4.67
CA TRP A 149 -20.04 8.55 -3.28
C TRP A 149 -20.29 7.18 -2.63
N LEU A 150 -20.21 6.11 -3.39
CA LEU A 150 -20.26 4.73 -2.89
C LEU A 150 -18.86 4.12 -2.76
N SER A 151 -17.87 4.75 -3.37
CA SER A 151 -16.48 4.32 -3.32
C SER A 151 -15.71 5.18 -2.33
N LEU A 152 -15.25 4.57 -1.26
CA LEU A 152 -14.46 5.25 -0.22
C LEU A 152 -13.02 5.48 -0.62
N ILE A 153 -12.57 4.82 -1.69
CA ILE A 153 -11.23 4.94 -2.26
C ILE A 153 -11.07 6.24 -3.07
N HIS A 154 -12.18 6.92 -3.40
CA HIS A 154 -12.19 8.07 -4.32
C HIS A 154 -12.90 9.31 -3.79
N ILE A 155 -12.99 9.47 -2.48
CA ILE A 155 -13.54 10.68 -1.87
C ILE A 155 -12.46 11.74 -1.67
#